data_e41b8b4f1e875b9d80f9d000b4a6061c
#
_entry.id   e41b8b4f1e875b9d80f9d000b4a6061c
#
_cell.length_a   1.000
_cell.length_b   1.000
_cell.length_c   1.000
_cell.angle_alpha   90.00
_cell.angle_beta   90.00
_cell.angle_gamma   90.00
#
_symmetry.space_group_name_H-M   'P 1'
#
loop_
_entity.id
_entity.type
_entity.pdbx_description
1 polymer ?
#
loop_
_entity_poly.entity_id
_entity_poly.type
_entity_poly.pdbx_seq_one_letter_code
_entity_poly.pdbx_strand_id
1 'polypeptide(L)'
;DANPREFLLLAFSDALRTNTMMASYQFSANKSNHIFKTNSFDPPMRPSEGNVWGTEYGMGTFEAAWSMVIDGVQYANAPTERYVTSSGTEETPPFSQRIGDDVSVHQGDMRDIDAKDEYDAVITDPPYYDNIMYSDLSDFFYVWQRLVLSEEYEWFEDPATPRSESIVANPAENKGVDEFEEELGEGFDVIHNSLKSDGVLSFTYHHSDSESWGELLQALCDADFEVTATYPISSDIQKFTEGEVVEFDIIIVARPANDRRPISWNSLRRNIVRTAKQTHQRLTENRELSEGDIGVIEMGRAFHEYSKHHGEVQRDGEIMSAKEVVDEIYGIIQQGSDIGEVDVFLDLLELDNPSYNDLNMLIRGTSANSETMKDNFLYRMDAGEFTLGTWDDEKRQAFIHERVDGDGDGE
;
A
#
# COMPACT_ATOMS: atom_id res chain seq x y z
N ASP A 1 22.78 -20.59 -24.09
CA ASP A 1 22.88 -19.34 -24.88
C ASP A 1 21.49 -18.74 -24.97
N ALA A 2 21.36 -17.46 -24.68
CA ALA A 2 20.11 -16.74 -24.76
C ALA A 2 19.49 -16.91 -26.17
N ASN A 3 18.17 -17.19 -26.20
CA ASN A 3 17.45 -17.33 -27.46
C ASN A 3 17.17 -15.95 -28.08
N PRO A 4 17.82 -15.52 -29.16
CA PRO A 4 17.60 -14.20 -29.77
C PRO A 4 16.13 -13.91 -30.09
N ARG A 5 15.34 -14.97 -30.37
CA ARG A 5 13.91 -14.86 -30.67
C ARG A 5 13.12 -14.32 -29.48
N GLU A 6 13.42 -14.74 -28.28
CA GLU A 6 12.74 -14.26 -27.04
C GLU A 6 13.06 -12.79 -26.77
N PHE A 7 14.31 -12.37 -26.95
CA PHE A 7 14.66 -10.95 -26.86
C PHE A 7 13.95 -10.09 -27.90
N LEU A 8 13.78 -10.60 -29.13
CA LEU A 8 12.98 -9.92 -30.16
C LEU A 8 11.50 -9.84 -29.78
N LEU A 9 10.95 -10.88 -29.13
CA LEU A 9 9.58 -10.87 -28.62
C LEU A 9 9.39 -9.88 -27.47
N LEU A 10 10.37 -9.69 -26.59
CA LEU A 10 10.32 -8.65 -25.57
C LEU A 10 10.24 -7.25 -26.21
N ALA A 11 11.10 -6.96 -27.19
CA ALA A 11 11.06 -5.71 -27.94
C ALA A 11 9.73 -5.53 -28.69
N PHE A 12 9.20 -6.59 -29.27
CA PHE A 12 7.90 -6.57 -29.94
C PHE A 12 6.77 -6.28 -28.96
N SER A 13 6.76 -6.92 -27.79
CA SER A 13 5.76 -6.70 -26.75
C SER A 13 5.77 -5.25 -26.23
N ASP A 14 6.94 -4.65 -26.00
CA ASP A 14 7.02 -3.24 -25.62
C ASP A 14 6.48 -2.33 -26.74
N ALA A 15 6.81 -2.60 -27.99
CA ALA A 15 6.32 -1.82 -29.13
C ALA A 15 4.80 -1.93 -29.32
N LEU A 16 4.16 -3.06 -28.97
CA LEU A 16 2.71 -3.28 -29.11
C LEU A 16 1.89 -2.29 -28.28
N ARG A 17 2.34 -1.93 -27.10
CA ARG A 17 1.57 -1.04 -26.20
C ARG A 17 1.28 0.35 -26.78
N THR A 18 2.08 0.80 -27.74
CA THR A 18 1.93 2.09 -28.40
C THR A 18 1.50 1.98 -29.86
N ASN A 19 1.81 0.85 -30.52
CA ASN A 19 1.49 0.61 -31.94
C ASN A 19 0.18 -0.19 -32.09
N THR A 20 -0.87 0.33 -31.49
CA THR A 20 -2.22 -0.23 -31.52
C THR A 20 -3.24 0.84 -31.84
N MET A 21 -4.37 0.46 -32.44
CA MET A 21 -5.50 1.37 -32.68
C MET A 21 -6.17 1.85 -31.37
N MET A 22 -5.86 1.24 -30.26
CA MET A 22 -6.36 1.65 -28.94
C MET A 22 -5.48 2.71 -28.27
N ALA A 23 -4.33 3.03 -28.85
CA ALA A 23 -3.46 4.09 -28.34
C ALA A 23 -4.08 5.48 -28.59
N SER A 24 -4.13 6.32 -27.54
CA SER A 24 -4.60 7.68 -27.64
C SER A 24 -3.46 8.65 -27.96
N TYR A 25 -3.79 9.80 -28.53
CA TYR A 25 -2.81 10.85 -28.79
C TYR A 25 -2.81 11.91 -27.70
N GLN A 26 -1.66 12.18 -27.13
CA GLN A 26 -1.47 13.22 -26.12
C GLN A 26 -1.01 14.52 -26.79
N PHE A 27 -1.92 15.47 -26.98
CA PHE A 27 -1.65 16.73 -27.65
C PHE A 27 -0.62 17.61 -26.93
N SER A 28 -0.65 17.63 -25.58
CA SER A 28 0.28 18.43 -24.77
C SER A 28 1.74 18.01 -24.90
N ALA A 29 1.98 16.72 -25.15
CA ALA A 29 3.32 16.14 -25.28
C ALA A 29 3.67 15.74 -26.73
N ASN A 30 2.73 15.91 -27.66
CA ASN A 30 2.88 15.56 -29.08
C ASN A 30 3.36 14.11 -29.29
N LYS A 31 2.73 13.15 -28.57
CA LYS A 31 3.09 11.73 -28.62
C LYS A 31 1.88 10.83 -28.54
N SER A 32 2.03 9.59 -29.03
CA SER A 32 1.09 8.51 -28.74
C SER A 32 1.27 8.04 -27.29
N ASN A 33 0.18 7.83 -26.56
CA ASN A 33 0.19 7.15 -25.28
C ASN A 33 0.23 5.65 -25.48
N HIS A 34 0.53 4.92 -24.42
CA HIS A 34 0.33 3.46 -24.41
C HIS A 34 -1.15 3.11 -24.17
N ILE A 35 -1.54 1.90 -24.55
CA ILE A 35 -2.91 1.38 -24.42
C ILE A 35 -3.41 1.35 -22.97
N PHE A 36 -2.53 1.10 -22.00
CA PHE A 36 -2.85 0.95 -20.57
C PHE A 36 -2.78 2.25 -19.78
N LYS A 37 -3.00 3.40 -20.41
CA LYS A 37 -2.96 4.69 -19.70
C LYS A 37 -3.95 4.76 -18.55
N THR A 38 -5.09 4.06 -18.66
CA THR A 38 -6.19 4.06 -17.68
C THR A 38 -6.35 2.71 -16.98
N ASN A 39 -5.32 1.83 -17.04
CA ASN A 39 -5.39 0.44 -16.55
C ASN A 39 -6.60 -0.35 -17.09
N SER A 40 -7.09 0.02 -18.26
CA SER A 40 -8.24 -0.57 -18.92
C SER A 40 -8.12 -0.51 -20.43
N PHE A 41 -8.89 -1.33 -21.13
CA PHE A 41 -9.06 -1.26 -22.60
C PHE A 41 -10.11 -0.23 -22.96
N ASP A 42 -9.75 1.02 -22.94
CA ASP A 42 -10.63 2.13 -23.32
C ASP A 42 -10.23 2.70 -24.71
N PRO A 43 -10.87 2.23 -25.79
CA PRO A 43 -10.52 2.67 -27.14
C PRO A 43 -10.86 4.13 -27.33
N PRO A 44 -9.89 4.98 -27.76
CA PRO A 44 -10.13 6.38 -27.93
C PRO A 44 -11.06 6.66 -29.12
N MET A 45 -11.87 7.74 -29.02
CA MET A 45 -12.71 8.19 -30.15
C MET A 45 -11.89 8.53 -31.40
N ARG A 46 -10.64 8.89 -31.25
CA ARG A 46 -9.70 9.20 -32.32
C ARG A 46 -8.39 8.44 -32.08
N PRO A 47 -8.27 7.23 -32.65
CA PRO A 47 -7.04 6.46 -32.54
C PRO A 47 -5.89 7.20 -33.24
N SER A 48 -4.69 7.04 -32.72
CA SER A 48 -3.46 7.52 -33.35
C SER A 48 -2.72 6.36 -33.99
N GLU A 49 -2.10 6.62 -35.14
CA GLU A 49 -1.21 5.67 -35.80
C GLU A 49 0.24 6.09 -35.51
N GLY A 50 1.00 5.19 -34.92
CA GLY A 50 2.41 5.42 -34.60
C GLY A 50 3.34 4.96 -35.73
N ASN A 51 4.62 5.33 -35.65
CA ASN A 51 5.66 4.75 -36.47
C ASN A 51 6.16 3.47 -35.83
N VAL A 52 5.83 2.33 -36.44
CA VAL A 52 6.16 1.01 -35.89
C VAL A 52 7.68 0.76 -35.84
N TRP A 53 8.40 1.16 -36.84
CA TRP A 53 9.82 0.80 -36.97
C TRP A 53 10.76 1.68 -36.15
N GLY A 54 10.76 2.97 -36.40
CA GLY A 54 11.63 3.89 -35.72
C GLY A 54 11.75 5.24 -36.41
N THR A 55 12.16 6.21 -35.63
CA THR A 55 12.59 7.53 -36.08
C THR A 55 13.71 8.00 -35.16
N GLU A 56 14.51 8.96 -35.60
CA GLU A 56 15.59 9.53 -34.81
C GLU A 56 15.13 10.03 -33.41
N TYR A 57 13.86 10.41 -33.25
CA TYR A 57 13.30 10.93 -32.00
C TYR A 57 12.06 10.16 -31.50
N GLY A 58 11.76 8.99 -32.06
CA GLY A 58 10.54 8.25 -31.75
C GLY A 58 10.67 7.42 -30.48
N MET A 59 9.72 7.57 -29.56
CA MET A 59 9.51 6.62 -28.45
C MET A 59 8.38 5.65 -28.78
N GLY A 60 8.44 4.41 -28.23
CA GLY A 60 7.43 3.39 -28.46
C GLY A 60 7.51 2.73 -29.84
N THR A 61 8.62 2.86 -30.53
CA THR A 61 8.90 2.18 -31.79
C THR A 61 9.65 0.87 -31.54
N PHE A 62 9.63 -0.05 -32.51
CA PHE A 62 10.36 -1.32 -32.38
C PHE A 62 11.88 -1.10 -32.20
N GLU A 63 12.46 -0.12 -32.92
CA GLU A 63 13.88 0.20 -32.80
C GLU A 63 14.23 0.71 -31.40
N ALA A 64 13.40 1.57 -30.82
CA ALA A 64 13.58 2.06 -29.45
C ALA A 64 13.45 0.91 -28.44
N ALA A 65 12.44 0.07 -28.57
CA ALA A 65 12.23 -1.10 -27.71
C ALA A 65 13.41 -2.09 -27.80
N TRP A 66 13.91 -2.32 -29.01
CA TRP A 66 15.09 -3.17 -29.23
C TRP A 66 16.35 -2.59 -28.58
N SER A 67 16.55 -1.27 -28.69
CA SER A 67 17.67 -0.61 -28.02
C SER A 67 17.59 -0.79 -26.50
N MET A 68 16.39 -0.65 -25.91
CA MET A 68 16.20 -0.89 -24.47
C MET A 68 16.54 -2.32 -24.07
N VAL A 69 16.20 -3.33 -24.87
CA VAL A 69 16.58 -4.73 -24.62
C VAL A 69 18.09 -4.90 -24.65
N ILE A 70 18.79 -4.30 -25.64
CA ILE A 70 20.24 -4.34 -25.71
C ILE A 70 20.87 -3.67 -24.51
N ASP A 71 20.41 -2.49 -24.11
CA ASP A 71 20.90 -1.75 -22.96
C ASP A 71 20.71 -2.56 -21.66
N GLY A 72 19.56 -3.24 -21.52
CA GLY A 72 19.30 -4.15 -20.40
C GLY A 72 20.29 -5.32 -20.34
N VAL A 73 20.58 -5.95 -21.48
CA VAL A 73 21.57 -7.04 -21.56
C VAL A 73 22.99 -6.52 -21.24
N GLN A 74 23.34 -5.33 -21.72
CA GLN A 74 24.64 -4.71 -21.40
C GLN A 74 24.75 -4.40 -19.91
N TYR A 75 23.70 -3.83 -19.31
CA TYR A 75 23.63 -3.58 -17.89
C TYR A 75 23.75 -4.87 -17.07
N ALA A 76 23.02 -5.91 -17.43
CA ALA A 76 23.10 -7.20 -16.74
C ALA A 76 24.53 -7.80 -16.75
N ASN A 77 25.30 -7.57 -17.84
CA ASN A 77 26.68 -8.05 -17.94
C ASN A 77 27.69 -7.19 -17.15
N ALA A 78 27.39 -5.93 -16.87
CA ALA A 78 28.26 -5.00 -16.19
C ALA A 78 27.44 -4.03 -15.30
N PRO A 79 26.72 -4.54 -14.28
CA PRO A 79 25.81 -3.74 -13.50
C PRO A 79 26.54 -2.68 -12.67
N THR A 80 25.93 -1.50 -12.55
CA THR A 80 26.38 -0.38 -11.74
C THR A 80 25.26 0.08 -10.81
N GLU A 81 25.62 0.83 -9.76
CA GLU A 81 24.63 1.47 -8.88
C GLU A 81 24.87 2.96 -8.81
N ARG A 82 23.80 3.73 -8.71
CA ARG A 82 23.87 5.18 -8.46
C ARG A 82 23.64 5.46 -6.98
N TYR A 83 24.46 6.31 -6.42
CA TYR A 83 24.31 6.74 -5.03
C TYR A 83 24.47 8.26 -4.90
N VAL A 84 23.82 8.84 -3.90
CA VAL A 84 23.81 10.28 -3.65
C VAL A 84 24.95 10.62 -2.69
N THR A 85 25.75 11.59 -3.08
CA THR A 85 26.83 12.18 -2.26
C THR A 85 26.54 13.65 -1.98
N SER A 86 27.33 14.28 -1.14
CA SER A 86 27.26 15.73 -0.91
C SER A 86 27.58 16.57 -2.15
N SER A 87 28.23 15.99 -3.15
CA SER A 87 28.58 16.62 -4.43
C SER A 87 27.59 16.36 -5.57
N GLY A 88 26.61 15.46 -5.36
CA GLY A 88 25.64 15.06 -6.38
C GLY A 88 25.47 13.54 -6.46
N THR A 89 24.92 13.07 -7.58
CA THR A 89 24.78 11.64 -7.85
C THR A 89 26.04 11.10 -8.50
N GLU A 90 26.59 10.05 -7.95
CA GLU A 90 27.75 9.31 -8.47
C GLU A 90 27.32 7.89 -8.84
N GLU A 91 28.15 7.21 -9.65
CA GLU A 91 27.90 5.84 -10.09
C GLU A 91 29.09 4.96 -9.70
N THR A 92 28.79 3.72 -9.25
CA THR A 92 29.85 2.77 -8.91
C THR A 92 30.61 2.32 -10.17
N PRO A 93 31.86 1.86 -10.07
CA PRO A 93 32.43 1.02 -11.11
C PRO A 93 31.55 -0.22 -11.34
N PRO A 94 31.58 -0.83 -12.54
CA PRO A 94 30.84 -2.06 -12.81
C PRO A 94 31.21 -3.17 -11.82
N PHE A 95 30.18 -3.85 -11.28
CA PHE A 95 30.39 -5.02 -10.45
C PHE A 95 30.94 -6.19 -11.28
N SER A 96 31.73 -7.04 -10.65
CA SER A 96 32.29 -8.22 -11.31
C SER A 96 31.29 -9.35 -11.51
N GLN A 97 30.24 -9.40 -10.67
CA GLN A 97 29.15 -10.37 -10.77
C GLN A 97 28.09 -9.83 -11.72
N ARG A 98 27.70 -10.65 -12.68
CA ARG A 98 26.61 -10.31 -13.62
C ARG A 98 25.25 -10.57 -12.95
N ILE A 99 24.25 -9.81 -13.36
CA ILE A 99 22.87 -10.10 -12.97
C ILE A 99 22.42 -11.38 -13.68
N GLY A 100 21.87 -12.32 -12.92
CA GLY A 100 21.35 -13.60 -13.43
C GLY A 100 22.30 -14.79 -13.28
N ASP A 101 23.54 -14.61 -12.84
CA ASP A 101 24.50 -15.73 -12.70
C ASP A 101 24.04 -16.77 -11.66
N ASP A 102 23.36 -16.32 -10.55
CA ASP A 102 22.88 -17.18 -9.46
C ASP A 102 21.33 -17.03 -9.28
N VAL A 103 20.61 -16.93 -10.39
CA VAL A 103 19.15 -16.73 -10.38
C VAL A 103 18.44 -17.91 -11.01
N SER A 104 17.40 -18.42 -10.36
CA SER A 104 16.43 -19.35 -10.92
C SER A 104 15.11 -18.61 -11.15
N VAL A 105 14.56 -18.70 -12.38
CA VAL A 105 13.30 -18.07 -12.74
C VAL A 105 12.26 -19.16 -12.93
N HIS A 106 11.14 -19.07 -12.24
CA HIS A 106 10.04 -20.00 -12.31
C HIS A 106 8.75 -19.25 -12.66
N GLN A 107 7.89 -19.88 -13.44
CA GLN A 107 6.52 -19.46 -13.65
C GLN A 107 5.62 -20.40 -12.83
N GLY A 108 4.66 -19.85 -12.12
CA GLY A 108 3.71 -20.62 -11.31
C GLY A 108 2.87 -19.71 -10.42
N ASP A 109 1.87 -20.31 -9.81
CA ASP A 109 1.10 -19.68 -8.75
C ASP A 109 1.94 -19.67 -7.46
N MET A 110 1.90 -18.56 -6.71
CA MET A 110 2.61 -18.48 -5.43
C MET A 110 2.10 -19.49 -4.41
N ARG A 111 0.84 -19.91 -4.53
CA ARG A 111 0.21 -20.92 -3.66
C ARG A 111 0.76 -22.33 -3.90
N ASP A 112 1.40 -22.58 -5.04
CA ASP A 112 2.00 -23.85 -5.42
C ASP A 112 3.50 -23.97 -5.07
N ILE A 113 4.08 -22.99 -4.40
CA ILE A 113 5.50 -23.02 -3.98
C ILE A 113 5.69 -24.13 -2.95
N ASP A 114 6.44 -25.16 -3.32
CA ASP A 114 6.82 -26.29 -2.43
C ASP A 114 8.21 -26.02 -1.82
N ALA A 115 8.27 -25.08 -0.88
CA ALA A 115 9.47 -24.78 -0.11
C ALA A 115 9.14 -24.79 1.38
N LYS A 116 10.08 -25.23 2.21
CA LYS A 116 9.90 -25.26 3.66
C LYS A 116 11.18 -24.86 4.37
N ASP A 117 11.11 -23.82 5.24
CA ASP A 117 12.25 -23.31 6.02
C ASP A 117 13.49 -23.04 5.14
N GLU A 118 13.27 -22.58 3.90
CA GLU A 118 14.34 -22.49 2.88
C GLU A 118 14.81 -21.05 2.68
N TYR A 119 13.89 -20.08 2.64
CA TYR A 119 14.20 -18.71 2.26
C TYR A 119 14.56 -17.83 3.46
N ASP A 120 15.59 -17.00 3.30
CA ASP A 120 15.96 -15.96 4.26
C ASP A 120 15.06 -14.73 4.12
N ALA A 121 14.59 -14.47 2.90
CA ALA A 121 13.69 -13.36 2.61
C ALA A 121 12.76 -13.68 1.43
N VAL A 122 11.53 -13.20 1.52
CA VAL A 122 10.58 -13.10 0.42
C VAL A 122 10.28 -11.63 0.19
N ILE A 123 10.45 -11.18 -1.05
CA ILE A 123 10.16 -9.79 -1.47
C ILE A 123 9.16 -9.88 -2.61
N THR A 124 8.02 -9.21 -2.46
CA THR A 124 6.93 -9.28 -3.44
C THR A 124 6.22 -7.94 -3.59
N ASP A 125 5.47 -7.80 -4.68
CA ASP A 125 4.51 -6.76 -4.95
C ASP A 125 3.17 -7.47 -5.20
N PRO A 126 2.35 -7.71 -4.16
CA PRO A 126 1.12 -8.47 -4.26
C PRO A 126 0.05 -7.67 -5.01
N PRO A 127 -1.02 -8.30 -5.51
CA PRO A 127 -2.14 -7.57 -6.09
C PRO A 127 -2.78 -6.62 -5.07
N TYR A 128 -3.16 -5.42 -5.52
CA TYR A 128 -3.76 -4.39 -4.68
C TYR A 128 -5.29 -4.43 -4.79
N TYR A 129 -5.89 -5.46 -4.23
CA TYR A 129 -7.33 -5.68 -4.16
C TYR A 129 -7.98 -5.69 -5.57
N ASP A 130 -8.71 -4.66 -5.97
CA ASP A 130 -9.42 -4.53 -7.25
C ASP A 130 -8.80 -3.51 -8.21
N ASN A 131 -7.63 -2.96 -7.89
CA ASN A 131 -7.03 -1.86 -8.65
C ASN A 131 -6.70 -2.21 -10.09
N ILE A 132 -6.20 -3.43 -10.35
CA ILE A 132 -5.74 -3.83 -11.68
C ILE A 132 -6.14 -5.27 -11.97
N MET A 133 -6.86 -5.48 -13.08
CA MET A 133 -7.18 -6.80 -13.61
C MET A 133 -6.01 -7.33 -14.45
N TYR A 134 -4.96 -7.79 -13.76
CA TYR A 134 -3.68 -8.16 -14.38
C TYR A 134 -3.83 -9.19 -15.49
N SER A 135 -4.63 -10.23 -15.29
CA SER A 135 -4.85 -11.28 -16.29
C SER A 135 -5.50 -10.73 -17.57
N ASP A 136 -6.51 -9.86 -17.43
CA ASP A 136 -7.19 -9.26 -18.57
C ASP A 136 -6.23 -8.37 -19.39
N LEU A 137 -5.39 -7.59 -18.73
CA LEU A 137 -4.42 -6.74 -19.40
C LEU A 137 -3.28 -7.57 -20.01
N SER A 138 -2.87 -8.65 -19.35
CA SER A 138 -1.83 -9.56 -19.83
C SER A 138 -2.25 -10.29 -21.11
N ASP A 139 -3.53 -10.61 -21.28
CA ASP A 139 -4.06 -11.27 -22.48
C ASP A 139 -3.73 -10.49 -23.76
N PHE A 140 -3.64 -9.16 -23.70
CA PHE A 140 -3.25 -8.34 -24.84
C PHE A 140 -1.87 -8.71 -25.39
N PHE A 141 -0.92 -9.02 -24.52
CA PHE A 141 0.43 -9.45 -24.91
C PHE A 141 0.50 -10.95 -25.14
N TYR A 142 -0.18 -11.71 -24.30
CA TYR A 142 -0.19 -13.17 -24.29
C TYR A 142 -0.59 -13.76 -25.66
N VAL A 143 -1.63 -13.24 -26.28
CA VAL A 143 -2.13 -13.75 -27.58
C VAL A 143 -1.08 -13.64 -28.68
N TRP A 144 -0.18 -12.69 -28.63
CA TRP A 144 0.92 -12.55 -29.58
C TRP A 144 2.10 -13.45 -29.25
N GLN A 145 2.49 -13.48 -27.98
CA GLN A 145 3.60 -14.31 -27.50
C GLN A 145 3.31 -15.81 -27.72
N ARG A 146 2.08 -16.19 -27.45
CA ARG A 146 1.59 -17.54 -27.63
C ARG A 146 1.82 -18.08 -29.06
N LEU A 147 1.68 -17.24 -30.09
CA LEU A 147 1.91 -17.65 -31.48
C LEU A 147 3.34 -18.16 -31.75
N VAL A 148 4.27 -17.83 -30.89
CA VAL A 148 5.68 -18.14 -31.05
C VAL A 148 6.18 -19.11 -29.97
N LEU A 149 5.62 -19.04 -28.75
CA LEU A 149 6.15 -19.73 -27.57
C LEU A 149 5.36 -20.99 -27.18
N SER A 150 4.17 -21.22 -27.76
CA SER A 150 3.32 -22.34 -27.37
C SER A 150 3.92 -23.75 -27.65
N GLU A 151 4.93 -23.84 -28.50
CA GLU A 151 5.65 -25.09 -28.74
C GLU A 151 6.83 -25.31 -27.77
N GLU A 152 7.21 -24.28 -27.01
CA GLU A 152 8.40 -24.30 -26.13
C GLU A 152 8.03 -24.28 -24.66
N TYR A 153 6.89 -23.65 -24.32
CA TYR A 153 6.46 -23.45 -22.95
C TYR A 153 4.99 -23.85 -22.76
N GLU A 154 4.73 -24.76 -21.83
CA GLU A 154 3.40 -25.31 -21.55
C GLU A 154 2.40 -24.24 -21.13
N TRP A 155 2.83 -23.19 -20.40
CA TRP A 155 1.96 -22.09 -20.00
C TRP A 155 1.49 -21.15 -21.13
N PHE A 156 1.95 -21.39 -22.37
CA PHE A 156 1.43 -20.76 -23.59
C PHE A 156 0.51 -21.68 -24.42
N GLU A 157 0.16 -22.86 -23.94
CA GLU A 157 -0.75 -23.77 -24.65
C GLU A 157 -2.20 -23.30 -24.61
N ASP A 158 -2.64 -22.73 -23.49
CA ASP A 158 -4.01 -22.24 -23.31
C ASP A 158 -4.31 -21.01 -24.17
N PRO A 159 -5.59 -20.80 -24.58
CA PRO A 159 -5.97 -19.69 -25.45
C PRO A 159 -5.91 -18.31 -24.77
N ALA A 160 -5.90 -18.24 -23.45
CA ALA A 160 -5.89 -17.02 -22.64
C ALA A 160 -5.15 -17.26 -21.32
N THR A 161 -4.85 -16.20 -20.58
CA THR A 161 -4.26 -16.28 -19.23
C THR A 161 -5.26 -16.88 -18.23
N PRO A 162 -4.78 -17.50 -17.12
CA PRO A 162 -5.65 -18.15 -16.12
C PRO A 162 -6.32 -17.12 -15.20
N ARG A 163 -7.36 -16.43 -15.67
CA ARG A 163 -8.05 -15.34 -14.98
C ARG A 163 -8.63 -15.75 -13.63
N SER A 164 -9.19 -16.96 -13.57
CA SER A 164 -9.79 -17.49 -12.33
C SER A 164 -8.78 -17.76 -11.23
N GLU A 165 -7.50 -17.86 -11.55
CA GLU A 165 -6.42 -18.11 -10.60
C GLU A 165 -5.78 -16.80 -10.07
N SER A 166 -6.12 -15.66 -10.67
CA SER A 166 -5.61 -14.36 -10.26
C SER A 166 -6.16 -13.97 -8.89
N ILE A 167 -5.30 -13.62 -7.95
CA ILE A 167 -5.66 -13.15 -6.60
C ILE A 167 -6.08 -11.68 -6.70
N VAL A 168 -7.29 -11.42 -7.17
CA VAL A 168 -7.85 -10.07 -7.36
C VAL A 168 -9.35 -10.12 -7.11
N ALA A 169 -9.90 -9.14 -6.41
CA ALA A 169 -11.34 -8.98 -6.33
C ALA A 169 -11.88 -8.58 -7.71
N ASN A 170 -12.59 -9.49 -8.38
CA ASN A 170 -13.12 -9.31 -9.73
C ASN A 170 -14.56 -9.83 -9.83
N PRO A 171 -15.56 -8.95 -9.76
CA PRO A 171 -16.97 -9.36 -9.86
C PRO A 171 -17.32 -10.08 -11.16
N ALA A 172 -16.57 -9.85 -12.25
CA ALA A 172 -16.80 -10.56 -13.52
C ALA A 172 -16.44 -12.04 -13.45
N GLU A 173 -15.51 -12.42 -12.57
CA GLU A 173 -15.13 -13.80 -12.27
C GLU A 173 -15.82 -14.37 -11.03
N ASN A 174 -16.83 -13.65 -10.48
CA ASN A 174 -17.51 -13.95 -9.22
C ASN A 174 -16.57 -14.01 -8.00
N LYS A 175 -15.51 -13.22 -8.00
CA LYS A 175 -14.59 -13.05 -6.90
C LYS A 175 -14.89 -11.74 -6.18
N GLY A 176 -15.33 -11.83 -4.94
CA GLY A 176 -15.57 -10.70 -4.05
C GLY A 176 -14.42 -10.50 -3.08
N VAL A 177 -14.77 -9.82 -1.98
CA VAL A 177 -13.86 -9.50 -0.87
C VAL A 177 -13.39 -10.77 -0.17
N ASP A 178 -14.32 -11.65 0.15
CA ASP A 178 -14.05 -12.88 0.92
C ASP A 178 -13.11 -13.82 0.15
N GLU A 179 -13.32 -13.99 -1.16
CA GLU A 179 -12.44 -14.79 -2.02
C GLU A 179 -11.04 -14.19 -2.14
N PHE A 180 -10.93 -12.86 -2.22
CA PHE A 180 -9.63 -12.18 -2.23
C PHE A 180 -8.85 -12.44 -0.95
N GLU A 181 -9.50 -12.29 0.22
CA GLU A 181 -8.90 -12.53 1.53
C GLU A 181 -8.43 -13.99 1.67
N GLU A 182 -9.29 -14.95 1.32
CA GLU A 182 -8.97 -16.37 1.39
C GLU A 182 -7.76 -16.72 0.50
N GLU A 183 -7.78 -16.32 -0.78
CA GLU A 183 -6.69 -16.59 -1.72
C GLU A 183 -5.38 -15.90 -1.34
N LEU A 184 -5.44 -14.67 -0.82
CA LEU A 184 -4.26 -13.95 -0.32
C LEU A 184 -3.70 -14.59 0.95
N GLY A 185 -4.59 -15.04 1.84
CA GLY A 185 -4.23 -15.79 3.04
C GLY A 185 -3.51 -17.09 2.71
N GLU A 186 -4.01 -17.89 1.76
CA GLU A 186 -3.32 -19.09 1.26
C GLU A 186 -1.91 -18.76 0.76
N GLY A 187 -1.75 -17.66 0.02
CA GLY A 187 -0.44 -17.20 -0.43
C GLY A 187 0.50 -16.84 0.72
N PHE A 188 0.01 -16.12 1.74
CA PHE A 188 0.80 -15.79 2.92
C PHE A 188 1.15 -17.02 3.75
N ASP A 189 0.27 -18.01 3.87
CA ASP A 189 0.57 -19.29 4.52
C ASP A 189 1.73 -20.04 3.85
N VAL A 190 1.72 -20.06 2.52
CA VAL A 190 2.82 -20.67 1.74
C VAL A 190 4.12 -19.90 1.95
N ILE A 191 4.09 -18.57 1.93
CA ILE A 191 5.25 -17.74 2.22
C ILE A 191 5.77 -17.99 3.65
N HIS A 192 4.87 -18.02 4.64
CA HIS A 192 5.23 -18.29 6.03
C HIS A 192 5.95 -19.64 6.18
N ASN A 193 5.41 -20.70 5.57
CA ASN A 193 6.01 -22.03 5.59
C ASN A 193 7.35 -22.10 4.87
N SER A 194 7.55 -21.29 3.84
CA SER A 194 8.78 -21.27 3.03
C SER A 194 9.91 -20.46 3.67
N LEU A 195 9.59 -19.52 4.55
CA LEU A 195 10.56 -18.71 5.29
C LEU A 195 11.23 -19.48 6.43
N LYS A 196 12.50 -19.21 6.67
CA LYS A 196 13.18 -19.59 7.90
C LYS A 196 12.56 -18.88 9.10
N SER A 197 12.76 -19.42 10.29
CA SER A 197 12.19 -18.86 11.54
C SER A 197 12.62 -17.43 11.85
N ASP A 198 13.75 -16.97 11.33
CA ASP A 198 14.24 -15.58 11.39
C ASP A 198 14.12 -14.85 10.06
N GLY A 199 13.44 -15.45 9.09
CA GLY A 199 13.20 -14.92 7.76
C GLY A 199 12.35 -13.65 7.76
N VAL A 200 12.30 -12.95 6.62
CA VAL A 200 11.58 -11.71 6.47
C VAL A 200 10.71 -11.72 5.22
N LEU A 201 9.47 -11.30 5.36
CA LEU A 201 8.59 -10.94 4.26
C LEU A 201 8.61 -9.42 4.10
N SER A 202 8.82 -8.92 2.88
CA SER A 202 8.73 -7.50 2.56
C SER A 202 7.91 -7.31 1.29
N PHE A 203 6.89 -6.44 1.34
CA PHE A 203 6.04 -6.18 0.19
C PHE A 203 5.54 -4.74 0.17
N THR A 204 5.19 -4.27 -1.03
CA THR A 204 4.56 -2.97 -1.22
C THR A 204 3.04 -3.10 -1.15
N TYR A 205 2.37 -2.07 -0.67
CA TYR A 205 0.91 -1.99 -0.72
C TYR A 205 0.42 -0.55 -0.75
N HIS A 206 -0.69 -0.36 -1.45
CA HIS A 206 -1.38 0.92 -1.55
C HIS A 206 -2.85 0.70 -1.91
N HIS A 207 -3.73 1.30 -1.13
CA HIS A 207 -5.15 1.40 -1.47
C HIS A 207 -5.79 2.61 -0.81
N SER A 208 -6.86 3.16 -1.40
CA SER A 208 -7.59 4.32 -0.86
C SER A 208 -8.73 3.94 0.08
N ASP A 209 -9.07 2.67 0.18
CA ASP A 209 -10.25 2.15 0.87
C ASP A 209 -9.87 1.30 2.08
N SER A 210 -10.61 1.45 3.20
CA SER A 210 -10.35 0.76 4.45
C SER A 210 -10.58 -0.74 4.38
N GLU A 211 -11.56 -1.19 3.58
CA GLU A 211 -11.89 -2.59 3.42
C GLU A 211 -10.67 -3.38 2.93
N SER A 212 -10.04 -2.89 1.87
CA SER A 212 -8.81 -3.47 1.30
C SER A 212 -7.65 -3.56 2.32
N TRP A 213 -7.47 -2.55 3.16
CA TRP A 213 -6.47 -2.58 4.23
C TRP A 213 -6.82 -3.58 5.34
N GLY A 214 -8.12 -3.69 5.66
CA GLY A 214 -8.62 -4.65 6.65
C GLY A 214 -8.40 -6.09 6.23
N GLU A 215 -8.73 -6.42 4.96
CA GLU A 215 -8.53 -7.74 4.37
C GLU A 215 -7.04 -8.14 4.36
N LEU A 216 -6.19 -7.24 3.89
CA LEU A 216 -4.75 -7.48 3.87
C LEU A 216 -4.20 -7.77 5.28
N LEU A 217 -4.55 -6.95 6.27
CA LEU A 217 -4.05 -7.13 7.64
C LEU A 217 -4.57 -8.41 8.26
N GLN A 218 -5.85 -8.75 8.01
CA GLN A 218 -6.45 -9.98 8.50
C GLN A 218 -5.72 -11.20 7.91
N ALA A 219 -5.62 -11.29 6.58
CA ALA A 219 -4.94 -12.37 5.89
C ALA A 219 -3.48 -12.55 6.34
N LEU A 220 -2.73 -11.44 6.48
CA LEU A 220 -1.35 -11.46 6.93
C LEU A 220 -1.20 -11.99 8.37
N CYS A 221 -2.08 -11.54 9.27
CA CYS A 221 -2.02 -11.94 10.68
C CYS A 221 -2.55 -13.36 10.93
N ASP A 222 -3.52 -13.82 10.14
CA ASP A 222 -4.04 -15.19 10.20
C ASP A 222 -3.00 -16.20 9.71
N ALA A 223 -2.15 -15.81 8.75
CA ALA A 223 -0.98 -16.57 8.32
C ALA A 223 0.22 -16.47 9.30
N ASP A 224 -0.01 -16.10 10.55
CA ASP A 224 0.99 -16.03 11.63
C ASP A 224 2.16 -15.07 11.35
N PHE A 225 1.91 -13.94 10.67
CA PHE A 225 2.86 -12.84 10.55
C PHE A 225 2.64 -11.73 11.57
N GLU A 226 3.74 -11.09 11.98
CA GLU A 226 3.79 -9.82 12.72
C GLU A 226 4.48 -8.75 11.88
N VAL A 227 3.84 -7.59 11.73
CA VAL A 227 4.44 -6.43 11.04
C VAL A 227 5.49 -5.79 11.94
N THR A 228 6.75 -5.86 11.55
CA THR A 228 7.88 -5.34 12.34
C THR A 228 8.29 -3.93 11.97
N ALA A 229 8.04 -3.51 10.73
CA ALA A 229 8.30 -2.16 10.26
C ALA A 229 7.40 -1.78 9.08
N THR A 230 7.19 -0.48 8.90
CA THR A 230 6.53 0.10 7.73
C THR A 230 7.30 1.34 7.26
N TYR A 231 7.50 1.47 5.95
CA TYR A 231 8.25 2.56 5.34
C TYR A 231 7.43 3.20 4.23
N PRO A 232 6.96 4.44 4.39
CA PRO A 232 6.36 5.17 3.28
C PRO A 232 7.41 5.49 2.23
N ILE A 233 7.09 5.22 0.98
CA ILE A 233 7.93 5.51 -0.19
C ILE A 233 7.11 6.33 -1.19
N SER A 234 7.78 7.17 -1.98
CA SER A 234 7.09 7.89 -3.05
C SER A 234 6.60 6.90 -4.10
N SER A 235 5.29 6.90 -4.33
CA SER A 235 4.68 6.11 -5.39
C SER A 235 4.90 6.75 -6.76
N ASP A 236 4.59 6.00 -7.82
CA ASP A 236 4.53 6.54 -9.18
C ASP A 236 3.34 7.50 -9.29
N ILE A 237 3.62 8.80 -9.28
CA ILE A 237 2.61 9.85 -9.37
C ILE A 237 1.85 9.71 -10.68
N GLN A 238 0.58 9.37 -10.61
CA GLN A 238 -0.34 9.49 -11.75
C GLN A 238 -0.69 10.97 -11.97
N LYS A 239 0.12 11.65 -12.76
CA LYS A 239 0.03 13.10 -13.04
C LYS A 239 -1.27 13.61 -13.69
N PHE A 240 -2.29 12.78 -13.87
CA PHE A 240 -3.43 13.07 -14.75
C PHE A 240 -4.81 12.68 -14.20
N THR A 241 -4.95 12.31 -12.95
CA THR A 241 -6.25 12.06 -12.31
C THR A 241 -6.71 13.32 -11.56
N GLU A 242 -7.93 13.81 -11.87
CA GLU A 242 -8.62 14.77 -11.02
C GLU A 242 -9.11 14.01 -9.78
N GLY A 243 -8.53 14.30 -8.63
CA GLY A 243 -8.87 13.68 -7.35
C GLY A 243 -7.75 13.84 -6.34
N GLU A 244 -7.96 13.35 -5.14
CA GLU A 244 -6.94 13.30 -4.10
C GLU A 244 -5.88 12.27 -4.51
N VAL A 245 -4.66 12.74 -4.73
CA VAL A 245 -3.54 11.90 -5.17
C VAL A 245 -2.77 11.49 -3.93
N VAL A 246 -2.72 10.21 -3.67
CA VAL A 246 -1.80 9.64 -2.68
C VAL A 246 -0.43 9.50 -3.34
N GLU A 247 0.58 10.14 -2.77
CA GLU A 247 1.94 10.17 -3.31
C GLU A 247 2.84 9.07 -2.71
N PHE A 248 2.34 8.30 -1.75
CA PHE A 248 3.11 7.27 -1.06
C PHE A 248 2.48 5.89 -1.18
N ASP A 249 3.33 4.92 -1.45
CA ASP A 249 3.09 3.51 -1.15
C ASP A 249 3.72 3.18 0.21
N ILE A 250 3.32 2.07 0.82
CA ILE A 250 3.99 1.56 2.02
C ILE A 250 4.74 0.27 1.68
N ILE A 251 6.02 0.21 2.05
CA ILE A 251 6.71 -1.05 2.21
C ILE A 251 6.35 -1.61 3.59
N ILE A 252 5.72 -2.77 3.61
CA ILE A 252 5.41 -3.52 4.83
C ILE A 252 6.48 -4.58 5.00
N VAL A 253 7.05 -4.65 6.21
CA VAL A 253 8.03 -5.67 6.59
C VAL A 253 7.44 -6.50 7.71
N ALA A 254 7.27 -7.80 7.45
CA ALA A 254 6.70 -8.75 8.39
C ALA A 254 7.67 -9.90 8.69
N ARG A 255 7.49 -10.53 9.83
CA ARG A 255 8.23 -11.73 10.24
C ARG A 255 7.26 -12.77 10.82
N PRO A 256 7.61 -14.05 10.86
CA PRO A 256 6.86 -15.04 11.63
C PRO A 256 6.58 -14.51 13.05
N ALA A 257 5.30 -14.55 13.45
CA ALA A 257 4.85 -13.97 14.70
C ALA A 257 5.39 -14.71 15.92
N ASN A 258 5.62 -13.95 17.00
CA ASN A 258 5.91 -14.51 18.31
C ASN A 258 4.61 -14.63 19.14
N ASP A 259 4.75 -14.99 20.43
CA ASP A 259 3.63 -15.05 21.38
C ASP A 259 2.90 -13.69 21.42
N ARG A 260 1.64 -13.69 21.02
CA ARG A 260 0.75 -12.51 21.04
C ARG A 260 0.26 -12.24 22.46
N ARG A 261 0.05 -10.96 22.81
CA ARG A 261 -0.30 -10.55 24.17
C ARG A 261 -1.63 -9.80 24.18
N PRO A 262 -2.49 -10.06 25.20
CA PRO A 262 -3.72 -9.30 25.36
C PRO A 262 -3.47 -7.81 25.52
N ILE A 263 -4.33 -7.03 24.87
CA ILE A 263 -4.36 -5.56 24.99
C ILE A 263 -5.81 -5.06 24.92
N SER A 264 -6.13 -4.00 25.67
CA SER A 264 -7.41 -3.33 25.49
C SER A 264 -7.40 -2.45 24.24
N TRP A 265 -8.55 -2.32 23.58
CA TRP A 265 -8.71 -1.44 22.43
C TRP A 265 -8.20 -0.02 22.69
N ASN A 266 -8.56 0.56 23.83
CA ASN A 266 -8.14 1.92 24.19
C ASN A 266 -6.61 2.05 24.28
N SER A 267 -5.92 1.02 24.80
CA SER A 267 -4.45 1.04 24.88
C SER A 267 -3.80 0.85 23.51
N LEU A 268 -4.36 -0.02 22.67
CA LEU A 268 -3.89 -0.23 21.30
C LEU A 268 -4.06 1.05 20.47
N ARG A 269 -5.25 1.63 20.46
CA ARG A 269 -5.57 2.88 19.78
C ARG A 269 -4.59 4.00 20.14
N ARG A 270 -4.28 4.16 21.44
CA ARG A 270 -3.30 5.13 21.91
C ARG A 270 -1.90 4.87 21.37
N ASN A 271 -1.48 3.62 21.34
CA ASN A 271 -0.19 3.25 20.77
C ASN A 271 -0.12 3.61 19.28
N ILE A 272 -1.17 3.31 18.51
CA ILE A 272 -1.27 3.64 17.09
C ILE A 272 -1.17 5.15 16.87
N VAL A 273 -1.99 5.94 17.55
CA VAL A 273 -2.01 7.41 17.43
C VAL A 273 -0.65 8.01 17.79
N ARG A 274 -0.04 7.59 18.91
CA ARG A 274 1.27 8.09 19.34
C ARG A 274 2.35 7.79 18.30
N THR A 275 2.36 6.60 17.75
CA THR A 275 3.37 6.15 16.78
C THR A 275 3.17 6.83 15.43
N ALA A 276 1.93 7.02 14.99
CA ALA A 276 1.58 7.78 13.79
C ALA A 276 2.04 9.23 13.90
N LYS A 277 1.75 9.91 15.00
CA LYS A 277 2.19 11.29 15.27
C LYS A 277 3.71 11.45 15.19
N GLN A 278 4.48 10.55 15.79
CA GLN A 278 5.94 10.58 15.72
C GLN A 278 6.45 10.44 14.30
N THR A 279 5.80 9.61 13.50
CA THR A 279 6.18 9.39 12.10
C THR A 279 5.81 10.59 11.24
N HIS A 280 4.60 11.13 11.41
CA HIS A 280 4.14 12.33 10.74
C HIS A 280 5.09 13.52 11.00
N GLN A 281 5.41 13.82 12.26
CA GLN A 281 6.34 14.89 12.61
C GLN A 281 7.70 14.74 11.94
N ARG A 282 8.26 13.54 11.91
CA ARG A 282 9.55 13.28 11.26
C ARG A 282 9.52 13.49 9.74
N LEU A 283 8.41 13.16 9.09
CA LEU A 283 8.27 13.28 7.64
C LEU A 283 7.98 14.72 7.22
N THR A 284 7.16 15.45 7.97
CA THR A 284 6.81 16.86 7.69
C THR A 284 7.98 17.84 7.90
N GLU A 285 9.02 17.45 8.65
CA GLU A 285 10.25 18.27 8.73
C GLU A 285 10.91 18.53 7.37
N ASN A 286 10.67 17.67 6.38
CA ASN A 286 11.35 17.70 5.09
C ASN A 286 10.43 17.88 3.87
N ARG A 287 9.10 17.75 4.02
CA ARG A 287 8.11 17.93 2.93
C ARG A 287 6.71 18.21 3.48
N GLU A 288 5.87 18.81 2.65
CA GLU A 288 4.43 18.87 2.86
C GLU A 288 3.83 17.49 2.50
N LEU A 289 2.94 16.98 3.34
CA LEU A 289 2.20 15.73 3.15
C LEU A 289 0.76 16.07 2.77
N SER A 290 0.18 15.32 1.84
CA SER A 290 -1.25 15.35 1.55
C SER A 290 -2.04 14.61 2.65
N GLU A 291 -3.35 14.81 2.72
CA GLU A 291 -4.22 14.06 3.64
C GLU A 291 -4.17 12.55 3.34
N GLY A 292 -4.12 12.17 2.07
CA GLY A 292 -3.95 10.79 1.65
C GLY A 292 -2.64 10.17 2.13
N ASP A 293 -1.53 10.91 2.05
CA ASP A 293 -0.22 10.45 2.53
C ASP A 293 -0.23 10.22 4.04
N ILE A 294 -0.89 11.10 4.80
CA ILE A 294 -1.05 10.95 6.24
C ILE A 294 -1.83 9.67 6.53
N GLY A 295 -2.95 9.43 5.83
CA GLY A 295 -3.76 8.24 5.97
C GLY A 295 -2.97 6.95 5.75
N VAL A 296 -2.16 6.89 4.70
CA VAL A 296 -1.30 5.74 4.38
C VAL A 296 -0.27 5.49 5.49
N ILE A 297 0.34 6.55 6.04
CA ILE A 297 1.31 6.45 7.15
C ILE A 297 0.64 5.93 8.43
N GLU A 298 -0.54 6.43 8.75
CA GLU A 298 -1.29 6.03 9.95
C GLU A 298 -1.76 4.58 9.84
N MET A 299 -2.20 4.16 8.67
CA MET A 299 -2.57 2.78 8.42
C MET A 299 -1.39 1.81 8.59
N GLY A 300 -0.21 2.19 8.09
CA GLY A 300 1.01 1.40 8.35
C GLY A 300 1.36 1.29 9.83
N ARG A 301 1.04 2.31 10.65
CA ARG A 301 1.22 2.23 12.11
C ARG A 301 0.16 1.37 12.78
N ALA A 302 -1.07 1.39 12.30
CA ALA A 302 -2.10 0.47 12.76
C ALA A 302 -1.68 -0.99 12.55
N PHE A 303 -1.16 -1.31 11.38
CA PHE A 303 -0.63 -2.63 11.06
C PHE A 303 0.47 -3.07 12.03
N HIS A 304 1.47 -2.22 12.24
CA HIS A 304 2.59 -2.51 13.13
C HIS A 304 2.15 -2.74 14.59
N GLU A 305 1.22 -1.96 15.10
CA GLU A 305 0.79 -2.08 16.50
C GLU A 305 -0.24 -3.22 16.67
N TYR A 306 -1.19 -3.38 15.74
CA TYR A 306 -2.22 -4.43 15.83
C TYR A 306 -1.64 -5.84 15.71
N SER A 307 -0.75 -6.07 14.73
CA SER A 307 -0.23 -7.42 14.44
C SER A 307 0.44 -8.10 15.64
N LYS A 308 0.98 -7.32 16.59
CA LYS A 308 1.53 -7.81 17.87
C LYS A 308 0.48 -8.41 18.79
N HIS A 309 -0.79 -8.11 18.55
CA HIS A 309 -1.92 -8.40 19.44
C HIS A 309 -3.08 -9.07 18.71
N HIS A 310 -2.87 -9.53 17.47
CA HIS A 310 -3.93 -10.17 16.69
C HIS A 310 -4.59 -11.32 17.47
N GLY A 311 -5.93 -11.36 17.47
CA GLY A 311 -6.71 -12.31 18.25
C GLY A 311 -6.78 -12.03 19.76
N GLU A 312 -6.10 -10.98 20.27
CA GLU A 312 -5.99 -10.66 21.70
C GLU A 312 -6.39 -9.20 22.01
N VAL A 313 -6.89 -8.45 21.03
CA VAL A 313 -7.41 -7.08 21.23
C VAL A 313 -8.82 -7.13 21.79
N GLN A 314 -9.06 -6.55 22.95
CA GLN A 314 -10.33 -6.62 23.66
C GLN A 314 -11.04 -5.27 23.76
N ARG A 315 -12.33 -5.25 23.40
CA ARG A 315 -13.25 -4.13 23.60
C ARG A 315 -14.53 -4.66 24.24
N ASP A 316 -14.91 -4.16 25.40
CA ASP A 316 -16.13 -4.52 26.13
C ASP A 316 -16.31 -6.03 26.37
N GLY A 317 -15.23 -6.78 26.43
CA GLY A 317 -15.20 -8.22 26.68
C GLY A 317 -15.25 -9.08 25.40
N GLU A 318 -15.30 -8.46 24.22
CA GLU A 318 -15.20 -9.12 22.92
C GLU A 318 -13.83 -8.88 22.27
N ILE A 319 -13.41 -9.83 21.44
CA ILE A 319 -12.15 -9.73 20.69
C ILE A 319 -12.43 -9.00 19.36
N MET A 320 -11.63 -7.99 19.05
CA MET A 320 -11.70 -7.25 17.79
C MET A 320 -10.85 -7.92 16.72
N SER A 321 -11.42 -8.04 15.53
CA SER A 321 -10.71 -8.45 14.31
C SER A 321 -9.81 -7.35 13.76
N ALA A 322 -8.92 -7.70 12.82
CA ALA A 322 -8.11 -6.72 12.09
C ALA A 322 -8.97 -5.72 11.32
N LYS A 323 -10.04 -6.20 10.67
CA LYS A 323 -10.99 -5.37 9.93
C LYS A 323 -11.64 -4.32 10.81
N GLU A 324 -12.17 -4.70 11.97
CA GLU A 324 -12.78 -3.76 12.91
C GLU A 324 -11.78 -2.70 13.41
N VAL A 325 -10.53 -3.08 13.65
CA VAL A 325 -9.48 -2.14 14.06
C VAL A 325 -9.13 -1.18 12.93
N VAL A 326 -9.01 -1.67 11.70
CA VAL A 326 -8.72 -0.82 10.52
C VAL A 326 -9.86 0.17 10.28
N ASP A 327 -11.11 -0.27 10.31
CA ASP A 327 -12.29 0.61 10.13
C ASP A 327 -12.36 1.72 11.18
N GLU A 328 -12.10 1.38 12.43
CA GLU A 328 -12.05 2.38 13.53
C GLU A 328 -10.94 3.42 13.31
N ILE A 329 -9.75 3.00 12.88
CA ILE A 329 -8.63 3.91 12.62
C ILE A 329 -8.91 4.76 11.37
N TYR A 330 -9.42 4.14 10.30
CA TYR A 330 -9.79 4.86 9.08
C TYR A 330 -10.88 5.91 9.33
N GLY A 331 -11.87 5.57 10.15
CA GLY A 331 -12.90 6.53 10.59
C GLY A 331 -12.31 7.75 11.33
N ILE A 332 -11.27 7.55 12.13
CA ILE A 332 -10.56 8.65 12.82
C ILE A 332 -9.80 9.52 11.82
N ILE A 333 -9.10 8.91 10.87
CA ILE A 333 -8.35 9.60 9.81
C ILE A 333 -9.28 10.48 8.98
N GLN A 334 -10.38 9.91 8.49
CA GLN A 334 -11.35 10.62 7.63
C GLN A 334 -12.06 11.79 8.30
N GLN A 335 -12.26 11.73 9.60
CA GLN A 335 -12.88 12.82 10.36
C GLN A 335 -11.94 14.04 10.51
N GLY A 336 -10.70 13.95 9.98
CA GLY A 336 -9.73 15.04 10.09
C GLY A 336 -9.37 15.37 11.53
N SER A 337 -9.45 14.39 12.43
CA SER A 337 -9.06 14.57 13.82
C SER A 337 -7.58 14.89 13.87
N ASP A 338 -7.23 16.08 14.36
CA ASP A 338 -5.84 16.33 14.72
C ASP A 338 -5.40 15.23 15.69
N ILE A 339 -4.33 14.51 15.31
CA ILE A 339 -3.76 13.43 16.12
C ILE A 339 -3.58 13.86 17.59
N GLY A 340 -3.27 15.15 17.80
CA GLY A 340 -3.19 15.74 19.13
C GLY A 340 -4.52 15.77 19.89
N GLU A 341 -5.66 15.96 19.23
CA GLU A 341 -6.99 15.90 19.86
C GLU A 341 -7.33 14.48 20.30
N VAL A 342 -6.98 13.48 19.48
CA VAL A 342 -7.19 12.05 19.82
C VAL A 342 -6.32 11.63 21.01
N ASP A 343 -5.08 12.09 21.10
CA ASP A 343 -4.20 11.83 22.26
C ASP A 343 -4.81 12.37 23.55
N VAL A 344 -5.26 13.63 23.54
CA VAL A 344 -5.92 14.26 24.69
C VAL A 344 -7.19 13.52 25.09
N PHE A 345 -7.96 13.08 24.11
CA PHE A 345 -9.19 12.33 24.32
C PHE A 345 -8.92 10.96 24.98
N LEU A 346 -7.92 10.23 24.49
CA LEU A 346 -7.54 8.93 25.04
C LEU A 346 -6.98 9.05 26.45
N ASP A 347 -6.20 10.09 26.72
CA ASP A 347 -5.69 10.37 28.06
C ASP A 347 -6.81 10.71 29.05
N LEU A 348 -7.85 11.44 28.60
CA LEU A 348 -9.03 11.70 29.40
C LEU A 348 -9.81 10.43 29.75
N LEU A 349 -9.87 9.46 28.81
CA LEU A 349 -10.55 8.17 29.04
C LEU A 349 -9.94 7.35 30.15
N GLU A 350 -8.63 7.51 30.41
CA GLU A 350 -7.93 6.77 31.47
C GLU A 350 -8.21 7.31 32.87
N LEU A 351 -8.78 8.51 32.97
CA LEU A 351 -9.10 9.08 34.24
C LEU A 351 -10.44 8.54 34.77
N ASP A 352 -10.49 8.09 36.00
CA ASP A 352 -11.71 7.54 36.64
C ASP A 352 -12.87 8.53 36.64
N ASN A 353 -12.56 9.81 36.71
CA ASN A 353 -13.56 10.90 36.75
C ASN A 353 -12.94 12.20 36.20
N PRO A 354 -12.70 12.29 34.87
CA PRO A 354 -12.04 13.45 34.28
C PRO A 354 -12.86 14.72 34.44
N SER A 355 -12.16 15.83 34.69
CA SER A 355 -12.72 17.16 34.80
C SER A 355 -12.24 18.05 33.64
N TYR A 356 -12.92 19.19 33.44
CA TYR A 356 -12.48 20.19 32.48
C TYR A 356 -11.05 20.71 32.77
N ASN A 357 -10.62 20.68 34.04
CA ASN A 357 -9.27 21.06 34.41
C ASN A 357 -8.23 20.01 33.94
N ASP A 358 -8.59 18.74 33.93
CA ASP A 358 -7.74 17.66 33.40
C ASP A 358 -7.56 17.83 31.89
N LEU A 359 -8.63 18.15 31.15
CA LEU A 359 -8.57 18.51 29.74
C LEU A 359 -7.61 19.67 29.48
N ASN A 360 -7.69 20.74 30.27
CA ASN A 360 -6.80 21.88 30.16
C ASN A 360 -5.33 21.52 30.42
N MET A 361 -5.05 20.61 31.38
CA MET A 361 -3.68 20.17 31.63
C MET A 361 -3.13 19.33 30.51
N LEU A 362 -3.93 18.43 29.94
CA LEU A 362 -3.53 17.56 28.82
C LEU A 362 -3.24 18.40 27.57
N ILE A 363 -4.11 19.34 27.23
CA ILE A 363 -3.93 20.22 26.06
C ILE A 363 -2.68 21.10 26.21
N ARG A 364 -2.38 21.60 27.41
CA ARG A 364 -1.15 22.39 27.68
C ARG A 364 0.14 21.57 27.48
N GLY A 365 0.06 20.27 27.57
CA GLY A 365 1.16 19.34 27.26
C GLY A 365 1.43 19.18 25.76
N THR A 366 0.53 19.65 24.89
CA THR A 366 0.71 19.61 23.45
C THR A 366 1.38 20.86 22.89
N SER A 367 2.02 20.78 21.75
CA SER A 367 2.67 21.93 21.08
C SER A 367 1.70 22.79 20.25
N ALA A 368 0.41 22.42 20.19
CA ALA A 368 -0.60 23.12 19.42
C ALA A 368 -1.12 24.40 20.11
N ASN A 369 -1.83 25.26 19.35
CA ASN A 369 -2.52 26.40 19.91
C ASN A 369 -3.64 25.91 20.85
N SER A 370 -3.37 25.96 22.14
CA SER A 370 -4.18 25.31 23.18
C SER A 370 -5.64 25.77 23.26
N GLU A 371 -5.96 27.00 22.87
CA GLU A 371 -7.35 27.51 22.93
C GLU A 371 -8.18 26.99 21.75
N THR A 372 -7.62 27.00 20.53
CA THR A 372 -8.32 26.50 19.34
C THR A 372 -8.54 24.99 19.44
N MET A 373 -7.54 24.25 19.89
CA MET A 373 -7.64 22.80 20.09
C MET A 373 -8.72 22.43 21.12
N LYS A 374 -8.77 23.17 22.22
CA LYS A 374 -9.76 22.98 23.28
C LYS A 374 -11.19 23.23 22.78
N ASP A 375 -11.38 24.31 22.03
CA ASP A 375 -12.70 24.67 21.48
C ASP A 375 -13.17 23.63 20.45
N ASN A 376 -12.29 23.18 19.57
CA ASN A 376 -12.60 22.13 18.61
C ASN A 376 -12.94 20.82 19.30
N PHE A 377 -12.15 20.42 20.30
CA PHE A 377 -12.38 19.20 21.06
C PHE A 377 -13.75 19.20 21.74
N LEU A 378 -14.11 20.27 22.44
CA LEU A 378 -15.39 20.39 23.12
C LEU A 378 -16.56 20.44 22.13
N TYR A 379 -16.40 21.12 20.99
CA TYR A 379 -17.39 21.17 19.92
C TYR A 379 -17.68 19.77 19.36
N ARG A 380 -16.65 19.03 19.04
CA ARG A 380 -16.78 17.67 18.49
C ARG A 380 -17.33 16.68 19.53
N MET A 381 -16.97 16.84 20.78
CA MET A 381 -17.53 16.07 21.89
C MET A 381 -19.03 16.33 22.06
N ASP A 382 -19.48 17.60 21.94
CA ASP A 382 -20.90 17.97 21.98
C ASP A 382 -21.65 17.44 20.76
N ALA A 383 -21.05 17.46 19.58
CA ALA A 383 -21.59 16.88 18.37
C ALA A 383 -21.70 15.34 18.42
N GLY A 384 -21.08 14.69 19.41
CA GLY A 384 -21.09 13.23 19.55
C GLY A 384 -20.10 12.51 18.62
N GLU A 385 -19.18 13.22 18.00
CA GLU A 385 -18.15 12.68 17.14
C GLU A 385 -17.10 11.87 17.92
N PHE A 386 -16.87 12.24 19.20
CA PHE A 386 -16.13 11.43 20.14
C PHE A 386 -17.11 10.67 21.05
N THR A 387 -17.30 9.40 20.82
CA THR A 387 -18.06 8.51 21.70
C THR A 387 -17.14 7.92 22.76
N LEU A 388 -17.28 8.43 23.99
CA LEU A 388 -16.71 7.82 25.17
C LEU A 388 -17.56 6.61 25.52
N GLY A 389 -17.20 5.41 25.12
CA GLY A 389 -17.99 4.21 25.31
C GLY A 389 -18.44 3.92 26.76
N THR A 390 -17.85 4.60 27.76
CA THR A 390 -18.22 4.52 29.18
C THR A 390 -18.97 5.74 29.71
N TRP A 391 -19.18 6.76 28.88
CA TRP A 391 -19.90 7.97 29.30
C TRP A 391 -21.29 7.99 28.71
N ASP A 392 -22.29 8.13 29.57
CA ASP A 392 -23.63 8.47 29.14
C ASP A 392 -23.74 9.96 28.75
N ASP A 393 -24.86 10.33 28.13
CA ASP A 393 -25.10 11.69 27.68
C ASP A 393 -25.12 12.70 28.85
N GLU A 394 -25.53 12.31 30.04
CA GLU A 394 -25.56 13.17 31.22
C GLU A 394 -24.16 13.51 31.67
N LYS A 395 -23.27 12.53 31.72
CA LYS A 395 -21.86 12.75 32.11
C LYS A 395 -21.13 13.58 31.05
N ARG A 396 -21.38 13.32 29.74
CA ARG A 396 -20.81 14.10 28.64
C ARG A 396 -21.25 15.57 28.72
N GLN A 397 -22.53 15.84 28.87
CA GLN A 397 -23.06 17.20 29.00
C GLN A 397 -22.58 17.91 30.24
N ALA A 398 -22.49 17.23 31.36
CA ALA A 398 -21.92 17.81 32.61
C ALA A 398 -20.48 18.27 32.40
N PHE A 399 -19.64 17.49 31.72
CA PHE A 399 -18.26 17.85 31.40
C PHE A 399 -18.17 19.08 30.48
N ILE A 400 -19.03 19.17 29.47
CA ILE A 400 -19.08 20.31 28.55
C ILE A 400 -19.55 21.58 29.25
N HIS A 401 -20.56 21.48 30.13
CA HIS A 401 -21.13 22.61 30.86
C HIS A 401 -20.23 23.13 31.98
N GLU A 402 -19.31 22.33 32.53
CA GLU A 402 -18.32 22.80 33.53
C GLU A 402 -17.50 24.00 33.00
N ARG A 403 -17.38 24.17 31.70
CA ARG A 403 -16.75 25.33 31.05
C ARG A 403 -17.58 26.61 31.16
N VAL A 404 -18.91 26.51 31.04
CA VAL A 404 -19.80 27.70 31.03
C VAL A 404 -19.91 28.33 32.42
N ASP A 405 -19.86 27.50 33.44
CA ASP A 405 -19.97 27.95 34.81
C ASP A 405 -18.62 28.39 35.43
N GLY A 406 -17.47 27.95 34.84
CA GLY A 406 -16.11 28.30 35.29
C GLY A 406 -15.59 29.63 34.78
N ASP A 407 -16.14 30.20 33.70
CA ASP A 407 -15.75 31.51 33.17
C ASP A 407 -16.54 32.68 33.80
N GLY A 408 -17.42 32.42 34.77
CA GLY A 408 -18.29 33.41 35.38
C GLY A 408 -17.76 34.08 36.65
N ASP A 409 -16.68 33.58 37.27
CA ASP A 409 -16.15 34.09 38.54
C ASP A 409 -14.70 34.61 38.42
N GLY A 410 -14.48 35.50 37.45
CA GLY A 410 -13.21 36.20 37.28
C GLY A 410 -13.40 37.70 37.04
N GLU A 411 -13.91 38.45 38.03
CA GLU A 411 -13.60 39.86 38.18
C GLU A 411 -12.34 40.08 39.04
#